data_0990663335f7f6d033382a8f15a7983b
#
_entry.id   0990663335f7f6d033382a8f15a7983b
#
_cell.length_a   1.000
_cell.length_b   1.000
_cell.length_c   1.000
_cell.angle_alpha   90.00
_cell.angle_beta   90.00
_cell.angle_gamma   90.00
#
_symmetry.space_group_name_H-M   'P 1'
#
loop_
_entity.id
_entity.type
_entity.pdbx_description
1 polymer ?
#
loop_
_entity_poly.entity_id
_entity_poly.type
_entity_poly.pdbx_seq_one_letter_code
_entity_poly.pdbx_strand_id
1 'polypeptide(L)'
;MLKTLGVGQIIVAINKMDDSKFSEDAYNAAKAKGEQLVKSVGYKLENVPFIPCSGWTGDNLVKKSENMPWYKGKTLLEAFDDFTAPEKPIGKPLRVPIQDVYSITGVGTVPVGRVETGVMKPGDKIVVMPSGAPGEIKSIETHHTEMPKAEAGDNIGFNLRGVEKKDIKRGDVLGTPDSPPNVAKEFKAQIIVIHHPTAIAPGYTPVMHAHTAQVAATITAFNAKINPATGATDEAVSYTHLTLPTNREV
;
A
#
# COMPACT_ATOMS: atom_id res chain seq x y z
N MET A 1 1.55 -8.08 6.46
CA MET A 1 2.03 -6.88 5.71
C MET A 1 1.19 -6.60 4.46
N LEU A 2 1.15 -7.44 3.39
CA LEU A 2 0.40 -7.12 2.16
C LEU A 2 -1.08 -6.79 2.43
N LYS A 3 -1.78 -7.61 3.21
CA LYS A 3 -3.19 -7.39 3.55
C LYS A 3 -3.42 -6.10 4.33
N THR A 4 -2.54 -5.77 5.26
CA THR A 4 -2.62 -4.53 6.05
C THR A 4 -2.30 -3.28 5.23
N LEU A 5 -1.56 -3.43 4.13
CA LEU A 5 -1.29 -2.37 3.15
C LEU A 5 -2.39 -2.24 2.09
N GLY A 6 -3.49 -2.98 2.22
CA GLY A 6 -4.63 -2.85 1.32
C GLY A 6 -4.56 -3.72 0.05
N VAL A 7 -3.56 -4.62 -0.07
CA VAL A 7 -3.50 -5.54 -1.22
C VAL A 7 -4.66 -6.53 -1.12
N GLY A 8 -5.64 -6.40 -2.02
CA GLY A 8 -6.88 -7.17 -2.02
C GLY A 8 -6.78 -8.51 -2.75
N GLN A 9 -5.94 -8.58 -3.77
CA GLN A 9 -5.83 -9.74 -4.67
C GLN A 9 -4.38 -10.23 -4.68
N ILE A 10 -4.19 -11.53 -4.59
CA ILE A 10 -2.88 -12.18 -4.61
C ILE A 10 -2.92 -13.48 -5.42
N ILE A 11 -1.79 -13.85 -5.99
CA ILE A 11 -1.52 -15.15 -6.59
C ILE A 11 -0.36 -15.77 -5.84
N VAL A 12 -0.43 -17.05 -5.56
CA VAL A 12 0.67 -17.81 -4.95
C VAL A 12 1.31 -18.71 -5.99
N ALA A 13 2.51 -18.34 -6.43
CA ALA A 13 3.33 -19.17 -7.33
C ALA A 13 4.21 -20.11 -6.50
N ILE A 14 4.00 -21.41 -6.62
CA ILE A 14 4.85 -22.45 -6.03
C ILE A 14 5.95 -22.75 -7.04
N ASN A 15 7.05 -22.05 -6.88
CA ASN A 15 8.18 -22.08 -7.81
C ASN A 15 9.16 -23.23 -7.52
N LYS A 16 10.10 -23.45 -8.47
CA LYS A 16 11.13 -24.49 -8.42
C LYS A 16 10.57 -25.91 -8.47
N MET A 17 9.50 -26.13 -9.24
CA MET A 17 8.93 -27.46 -9.42
C MET A 17 9.91 -28.44 -10.12
N ASP A 18 10.86 -27.88 -10.90
CA ASP A 18 11.97 -28.62 -11.50
C ASP A 18 12.86 -29.32 -10.44
N ASP A 19 13.15 -28.65 -9.33
CA ASP A 19 13.95 -29.18 -8.23
C ASP A 19 13.26 -30.38 -7.55
N SER A 20 11.93 -30.36 -7.47
CA SER A 20 11.11 -31.45 -6.97
C SER A 20 10.71 -32.49 -8.05
N LYS A 21 11.33 -32.46 -9.23
CA LYS A 21 11.00 -33.31 -10.38
C LYS A 21 9.53 -33.26 -10.77
N PHE A 22 8.93 -32.06 -10.66
CA PHE A 22 7.53 -31.77 -10.99
C PHE A 22 6.50 -32.62 -10.23
N SER A 23 6.85 -33.04 -9.01
CA SER A 23 6.02 -33.91 -8.16
C SER A 23 4.74 -33.21 -7.71
N GLU A 24 3.60 -33.88 -7.90
CA GLU A 24 2.29 -33.42 -7.40
C GLU A 24 2.25 -33.43 -5.86
N ASP A 25 2.87 -34.41 -5.20
CA ASP A 25 2.92 -34.49 -3.74
C ASP A 25 3.69 -33.31 -3.13
N ALA A 26 4.83 -32.94 -3.76
CA ALA A 26 5.62 -31.78 -3.33
C ALA A 26 4.81 -30.47 -3.48
N TYR A 27 4.07 -30.33 -4.58
CA TYR A 27 3.17 -29.22 -4.79
C TYR A 27 2.08 -29.17 -3.72
N ASN A 28 1.39 -30.30 -3.48
CA ASN A 28 0.29 -30.36 -2.51
C ASN A 28 0.77 -30.05 -1.08
N ALA A 29 1.96 -30.52 -0.70
CA ALA A 29 2.57 -30.20 0.60
C ALA A 29 2.88 -28.69 0.73
N ALA A 30 3.46 -28.08 -0.31
CA ALA A 30 3.75 -26.65 -0.32
C ALA A 30 2.46 -25.80 -0.35
N LYS A 31 1.48 -26.22 -1.15
CA LYS A 31 0.16 -25.58 -1.24
C LYS A 31 -0.55 -25.57 0.12
N ALA A 32 -0.58 -26.70 0.83
CA ALA A 32 -1.22 -26.77 2.14
C ALA A 32 -0.62 -25.79 3.16
N LYS A 33 0.71 -25.65 3.18
CA LYS A 33 1.39 -24.63 4.01
C LYS A 33 1.03 -23.21 3.57
N GLY A 34 1.02 -22.97 2.26
CA GLY A 34 0.62 -21.68 1.69
C GLY A 34 -0.83 -21.30 2.03
N GLU A 35 -1.77 -22.24 1.95
CA GLU A 35 -3.17 -22.04 2.30
C GLU A 35 -3.36 -21.67 3.77
N GLN A 36 -2.64 -22.33 4.67
CA GLN A 36 -2.64 -21.98 6.10
C GLN A 36 -2.17 -20.55 6.32
N LEU A 37 -1.07 -20.15 5.68
CA LEU A 37 -0.52 -18.80 5.77
C LEU A 37 -1.50 -17.77 5.20
N VAL A 38 -2.02 -17.99 4.01
CA VAL A 38 -2.97 -17.10 3.32
C VAL A 38 -4.24 -16.91 4.17
N LYS A 39 -4.76 -17.99 4.74
CA LYS A 39 -5.92 -17.96 5.64
C LYS A 39 -5.63 -17.21 6.94
N SER A 40 -4.45 -17.43 7.55
CA SER A 40 -4.07 -16.73 8.79
C SER A 40 -3.95 -15.22 8.63
N VAL A 41 -3.60 -14.76 7.41
CA VAL A 41 -3.52 -13.34 7.05
C VAL A 41 -4.89 -12.74 6.73
N GLY A 42 -5.93 -13.56 6.54
CA GLY A 42 -7.31 -13.11 6.31
C GLY A 42 -7.73 -12.98 4.84
N TYR A 43 -7.03 -13.65 3.92
CA TYR A 43 -7.53 -13.81 2.55
C TYR A 43 -8.49 -15.00 2.47
N LYS A 44 -9.46 -14.91 1.57
CA LYS A 44 -10.37 -16.02 1.24
C LYS A 44 -9.68 -16.93 0.24
N LEU A 45 -9.49 -18.20 0.58
CA LEU A 45 -8.76 -19.17 -0.26
C LEU A 45 -9.38 -19.36 -1.65
N GLU A 46 -10.69 -19.23 -1.77
CA GLU A 46 -11.43 -19.33 -3.03
C GLU A 46 -10.98 -18.30 -4.09
N ASN A 47 -10.43 -17.17 -3.62
CA ASN A 47 -9.99 -16.06 -4.46
C ASN A 47 -8.46 -16.03 -4.64
N VAL A 48 -7.74 -17.06 -4.18
CA VAL A 48 -6.29 -17.11 -4.24
C VAL A 48 -5.84 -18.32 -5.06
N PRO A 49 -5.48 -18.16 -6.32
CA PRO A 49 -4.94 -19.25 -7.10
C PRO A 49 -3.54 -19.65 -6.62
N PHE A 50 -3.30 -20.96 -6.56
CA PHE A 50 -2.00 -21.55 -6.29
C PHE A 50 -1.50 -22.21 -7.57
N ILE A 51 -0.37 -21.76 -8.09
CA ILE A 51 0.13 -22.15 -9.41
C ILE A 51 1.50 -22.80 -9.25
N PRO A 52 1.65 -24.10 -9.59
CA PRO A 52 2.96 -24.74 -9.65
C PRO A 52 3.70 -24.24 -10.89
N CYS A 53 4.92 -23.77 -10.72
CA CYS A 53 5.73 -23.27 -11.84
C CYS A 53 7.22 -23.55 -11.64
N SER A 54 7.97 -23.43 -12.73
CA SER A 54 9.42 -23.34 -12.70
C SER A 54 9.87 -22.10 -13.45
N GLY A 55 10.48 -21.17 -12.72
CA GLY A 55 11.09 -20.00 -13.32
C GLY A 55 12.34 -20.32 -14.14
N TRP A 56 12.94 -21.47 -13.92
CA TRP A 56 14.14 -21.92 -14.63
C TRP A 56 13.82 -22.50 -16.00
N THR A 57 12.84 -23.39 -16.07
CA THR A 57 12.44 -24.11 -17.29
C THR A 57 11.28 -23.46 -18.04
N GLY A 58 10.59 -22.49 -17.40
CA GLY A 58 9.45 -21.79 -17.98
C GLY A 58 8.10 -22.49 -17.82
N ASP A 59 8.07 -23.62 -17.09
CA ASP A 59 6.86 -24.42 -16.90
C ASP A 59 5.76 -23.62 -16.16
N ASN A 60 4.56 -23.61 -16.70
CA ASN A 60 3.37 -22.91 -16.23
C ASN A 60 3.53 -21.39 -16.01
N LEU A 61 4.54 -20.76 -16.61
CA LEU A 61 4.66 -19.30 -16.60
C LEU A 61 3.75 -18.69 -17.69
N VAL A 62 4.04 -18.98 -18.95
CA VAL A 62 3.30 -18.50 -20.13
C VAL A 62 2.49 -19.61 -20.78
N LYS A 63 3.09 -20.79 -20.87
CA LYS A 63 2.48 -21.99 -21.46
C LYS A 63 2.30 -23.07 -20.41
N LYS A 64 1.26 -23.89 -20.57
CA LYS A 64 1.05 -25.05 -19.70
C LYS A 64 2.22 -26.03 -19.80
N SER A 65 2.64 -26.53 -18.66
CA SER A 65 3.74 -27.48 -18.55
C SER A 65 3.32 -28.88 -19.03
N GLU A 66 4.14 -29.48 -19.87
CA GLU A 66 4.03 -30.90 -20.23
C GLU A 66 4.55 -31.81 -19.11
N ASN A 67 5.43 -31.28 -18.23
CA ASN A 67 6.01 -31.98 -17.08
C ASN A 67 5.04 -32.10 -15.90
N MET A 68 3.96 -31.29 -15.89
CA MET A 68 2.94 -31.29 -14.84
C MET A 68 1.54 -31.56 -15.41
N PRO A 69 1.28 -32.73 -16.04
CA PRO A 69 -0.01 -33.03 -16.66
C PRO A 69 -1.15 -33.15 -15.66
N TRP A 70 -0.84 -33.33 -14.37
CA TRP A 70 -1.78 -33.36 -13.25
C TRP A 70 -2.37 -31.97 -12.94
N TYR A 71 -1.66 -30.88 -13.26
CA TYR A 71 -2.15 -29.53 -13.03
C TYR A 71 -3.03 -29.07 -14.19
N LYS A 72 -4.31 -28.85 -13.91
CA LYS A 72 -5.30 -28.41 -14.91
C LYS A 72 -5.67 -26.93 -14.80
N GLY A 73 -5.06 -26.21 -13.87
CA GLY A 73 -5.32 -24.78 -13.65
C GLY A 73 -4.73 -23.86 -14.71
N LYS A 74 -4.80 -22.57 -14.44
CA LYS A 74 -4.25 -21.52 -15.29
C LYS A 74 -2.73 -21.43 -15.16
N THR A 75 -2.07 -20.94 -16.20
CA THR A 75 -0.68 -20.49 -16.12
C THR A 75 -0.57 -19.21 -15.29
N LEU A 76 0.64 -18.83 -14.92
CA LEU A 76 0.85 -17.61 -14.14
C LEU A 76 0.41 -16.36 -14.95
N LEU A 77 0.69 -16.32 -16.23
CA LEU A 77 0.27 -15.22 -17.11
C LEU A 77 -1.26 -15.12 -17.22
N GLU A 78 -1.93 -16.26 -17.48
CA GLU A 78 -3.40 -16.30 -17.53
C GLU A 78 -4.05 -15.88 -16.19
N ALA A 79 -3.40 -16.17 -15.07
CA ALA A 79 -3.91 -15.76 -13.75
C ALA A 79 -3.72 -14.26 -13.48
N PHE A 80 -2.74 -13.60 -14.09
CA PHE A 80 -2.63 -12.14 -14.03
C PHE A 80 -3.77 -11.43 -14.76
N ASP A 81 -4.29 -12.02 -15.83
CA ASP A 81 -5.43 -11.44 -16.57
C ASP A 81 -6.73 -11.46 -15.77
N ASP A 82 -6.81 -12.29 -14.71
CA ASP A 82 -7.96 -12.31 -13.80
C ASP A 82 -7.94 -11.16 -12.76
N PHE A 83 -6.85 -10.43 -12.64
CA PHE A 83 -6.81 -9.31 -11.72
C PHE A 83 -7.75 -8.18 -12.15
N THR A 84 -8.62 -7.82 -11.23
CA THR A 84 -9.52 -6.67 -11.41
C THR A 84 -8.83 -5.41 -10.91
N ALA A 85 -8.74 -4.39 -11.74
CA ALA A 85 -8.24 -3.09 -11.30
C ALA A 85 -9.15 -2.54 -10.17
N PRO A 86 -8.59 -2.03 -9.06
CA PRO A 86 -9.40 -1.41 -8.02
C PRO A 86 -10.09 -0.16 -8.58
N GLU A 87 -11.30 0.11 -8.07
CA GLU A 87 -12.01 1.34 -8.42
C GLU A 87 -11.16 2.56 -8.07
N LYS A 88 -10.98 3.44 -9.05
CA LYS A 88 -10.28 4.70 -8.84
C LYS A 88 -11.19 5.68 -8.11
N PRO A 89 -10.80 6.21 -6.94
CA PRO A 89 -11.63 7.15 -6.17
C PRO A 89 -11.61 8.57 -6.78
N ILE A 90 -11.99 8.71 -8.05
CA ILE A 90 -11.97 9.96 -8.80
C ILE A 90 -13.03 10.96 -8.32
N GLY A 91 -14.14 10.49 -7.74
CA GLY A 91 -15.20 11.34 -7.19
C GLY A 91 -14.90 11.91 -5.80
N LYS A 92 -13.78 11.57 -5.19
CA LYS A 92 -13.34 12.12 -3.91
C LYS A 92 -12.55 13.41 -4.11
N PRO A 93 -12.43 14.26 -3.07
CA PRO A 93 -11.54 15.43 -3.10
C PRO A 93 -10.10 15.07 -3.48
N LEU A 94 -9.44 15.95 -4.23
CA LEU A 94 -8.07 15.77 -4.68
C LEU A 94 -7.11 15.61 -3.48
N ARG A 95 -6.28 14.55 -3.51
CA ARG A 95 -5.20 14.32 -2.57
C ARG A 95 -3.97 13.78 -3.29
N VAL A 96 -2.88 14.54 -3.25
CA VAL A 96 -1.58 14.15 -3.82
C VAL A 96 -0.51 14.28 -2.74
N PRO A 97 -0.14 13.19 -2.06
CA PRO A 97 1.02 13.17 -1.17
C PRO A 97 2.30 13.42 -1.96
N ILE A 98 3.09 14.38 -1.50
CA ILE A 98 4.33 14.79 -2.16
C ILE A 98 5.45 13.82 -1.79
N GLN A 99 6.04 13.21 -2.80
CA GLN A 99 7.14 12.26 -2.65
C GLN A 99 8.50 12.96 -2.68
N ASP A 100 8.66 13.94 -3.58
CA ASP A 100 9.86 14.74 -3.70
C ASP A 100 9.56 16.08 -4.36
N VAL A 101 10.50 17.05 -4.30
CA VAL A 101 10.34 18.38 -4.87
C VAL A 101 11.62 18.81 -5.57
N TYR A 102 11.52 19.01 -6.87
CA TYR A 102 12.61 19.48 -7.71
C TYR A 102 12.46 20.96 -8.04
N SER A 103 13.59 21.64 -8.17
CA SER A 103 13.65 22.99 -8.75
C SER A 103 14.40 22.88 -10.06
N ILE A 104 13.68 23.14 -11.16
CA ILE A 104 14.22 23.01 -12.52
C ILE A 104 14.38 24.40 -13.10
N THR A 105 15.59 24.74 -13.53
CA THR A 105 15.90 26.04 -14.14
C THR A 105 15.03 26.25 -15.39
N GLY A 106 14.33 27.40 -15.45
CA GLY A 106 13.43 27.73 -16.55
C GLY A 106 12.02 27.15 -16.42
N VAL A 107 11.80 26.15 -15.55
CA VAL A 107 10.48 25.54 -15.30
C VAL A 107 9.90 25.99 -13.96
N GLY A 108 10.68 25.94 -12.90
CA GLY A 108 10.27 26.33 -11.55
C GLY A 108 10.20 25.15 -10.57
N THR A 109 9.26 25.21 -9.65
CA THR A 109 9.03 24.17 -8.64
C THR A 109 8.22 23.03 -9.24
N VAL A 110 8.81 21.82 -9.23
CA VAL A 110 8.21 20.59 -9.79
C VAL A 110 8.14 19.53 -8.69
N PRO A 111 7.04 19.45 -7.97
CA PRO A 111 6.78 18.33 -7.08
C PRO A 111 6.46 17.06 -7.87
N VAL A 112 6.77 15.91 -7.27
CA VAL A 112 6.36 14.60 -7.77
C VAL A 112 5.56 13.88 -6.70
N GLY A 113 4.56 13.11 -7.12
CA GLY A 113 3.72 12.35 -6.22
C GLY A 113 2.74 11.47 -6.97
N ARG A 114 1.98 10.70 -6.20
CA ARG A 114 0.89 9.90 -6.73
C ARG A 114 -0.44 10.55 -6.40
N VAL A 115 -1.33 10.64 -7.36
CA VAL A 115 -2.71 11.04 -7.10
C VAL A 115 -3.41 9.90 -6.36
N GLU A 116 -3.74 10.10 -5.08
CA GLU A 116 -4.43 9.09 -4.28
C GLU A 116 -5.94 9.15 -4.47
N THR A 117 -6.50 10.36 -4.56
CA THR A 117 -7.94 10.57 -4.80
C THR A 117 -8.15 11.80 -5.68
N GLY A 118 -9.29 11.83 -6.37
CA GLY A 118 -9.71 12.96 -7.19
C GLY A 118 -9.09 12.98 -8.57
N VAL A 119 -9.24 14.14 -9.21
CA VAL A 119 -8.72 14.44 -10.55
C VAL A 119 -8.04 15.80 -10.50
N MET A 120 -6.97 15.98 -11.25
CA MET A 120 -6.16 17.18 -11.32
C MET A 120 -5.95 17.58 -12.78
N LYS A 121 -6.05 18.86 -13.09
CA LYS A 121 -5.86 19.42 -14.44
C LYS A 121 -4.95 20.66 -14.40
N PRO A 122 -4.26 20.97 -15.49
CA PRO A 122 -3.62 22.28 -15.65
C PRO A 122 -4.65 23.41 -15.47
N GLY A 123 -4.26 24.47 -14.74
CA GLY A 123 -5.13 25.59 -14.38
C GLY A 123 -5.87 25.42 -13.05
N ASP A 124 -5.88 24.23 -12.44
CA ASP A 124 -6.53 24.03 -11.15
C ASP A 124 -5.79 24.78 -10.03
N LYS A 125 -6.57 25.47 -9.19
CA LYS A 125 -6.05 26.07 -7.96
C LYS A 125 -5.89 25.02 -6.89
N ILE A 126 -4.75 25.09 -6.19
CA ILE A 126 -4.40 24.10 -5.15
C ILE A 126 -3.94 24.79 -3.87
N VAL A 127 -3.94 24.02 -2.81
CA VAL A 127 -3.32 24.37 -1.53
C VAL A 127 -2.42 23.20 -1.07
N VAL A 128 -1.24 23.54 -0.58
CA VAL A 128 -0.29 22.59 0.00
C VAL A 128 -0.43 22.63 1.52
N MET A 129 -0.71 21.49 2.15
CA MET A 129 -0.79 21.41 3.60
C MET A 129 0.39 20.61 4.16
N PRO A 130 0.97 20.98 5.34
CA PRO A 130 0.42 21.90 6.35
C PRO A 130 0.79 23.39 6.15
N SER A 131 1.63 23.74 5.17
CA SER A 131 2.10 25.14 5.00
C SER A 131 0.98 26.14 4.68
N GLY A 132 -0.14 25.66 4.09
CA GLY A 132 -1.22 26.52 3.60
C GLY A 132 -0.86 27.29 2.33
N ALA A 133 0.25 26.96 1.67
CA ALA A 133 0.72 27.68 0.48
C ALA A 133 -0.26 27.49 -0.70
N PRO A 134 -0.85 28.57 -1.22
CA PRO A 134 -1.71 28.51 -2.39
C PRO A 134 -0.87 28.43 -3.67
N GLY A 135 -1.38 27.72 -4.66
CA GLY A 135 -0.74 27.61 -5.96
C GLY A 135 -1.71 27.30 -7.09
N GLU A 136 -1.16 27.21 -8.29
CA GLU A 136 -1.86 26.81 -9.50
C GLU A 136 -1.04 25.79 -10.27
N ILE A 137 -1.68 24.75 -10.80
CA ILE A 137 -1.04 23.74 -11.62
C ILE A 137 -0.82 24.31 -13.02
N LYS A 138 0.44 24.40 -13.44
CA LYS A 138 0.80 24.91 -14.77
C LYS A 138 0.80 23.80 -15.82
N SER A 139 1.42 22.67 -15.52
CA SER A 139 1.49 21.48 -16.39
C SER A 139 1.59 20.22 -15.54
N ILE A 140 1.22 19.10 -16.13
CA ILE A 140 1.30 17.75 -15.54
C ILE A 140 2.03 16.86 -16.52
N GLU A 141 2.99 16.08 -16.04
CA GLU A 141 3.79 15.18 -16.85
C GLU A 141 3.89 13.79 -16.20
N THR A 142 3.93 12.77 -17.03
CA THR A 142 4.33 11.41 -16.64
C THR A 142 5.28 10.85 -17.71
N HIS A 143 6.40 10.27 -17.29
CA HIS A 143 7.41 9.71 -18.20
C HIS A 143 7.81 10.68 -19.34
N HIS A 144 8.02 11.96 -19.03
CA HIS A 144 8.34 13.04 -19.99
C HIS A 144 7.26 13.30 -21.04
N THR A 145 6.03 12.88 -20.78
CA THR A 145 4.87 13.15 -21.65
C THR A 145 3.88 14.05 -20.90
N GLU A 146 3.50 15.15 -21.51
CA GLU A 146 2.51 16.06 -20.95
C GLU A 146 1.12 15.43 -20.95
N MET A 147 0.38 15.60 -19.84
CA MET A 147 -0.95 15.06 -19.65
C MET A 147 -2.00 16.16 -19.54
N PRO A 148 -3.15 16.03 -20.23
CA PRO A 148 -4.26 16.98 -20.09
C PRO A 148 -4.97 16.88 -18.74
N LYS A 149 -4.84 15.77 -18.05
CA LYS A 149 -5.37 15.50 -16.70
C LYS A 149 -4.61 14.36 -16.05
N ALA A 150 -4.62 14.31 -14.71
CA ALA A 150 -4.19 13.16 -13.92
C ALA A 150 -5.32 12.70 -12.99
N GLU A 151 -5.45 11.40 -12.81
CA GLU A 151 -6.50 10.75 -12.03
C GLU A 151 -5.91 9.91 -10.90
N ALA A 152 -6.76 9.53 -9.94
CA ALA A 152 -6.37 8.63 -8.86
C ALA A 152 -5.65 7.38 -9.41
N GLY A 153 -4.46 7.10 -8.87
CA GLY A 153 -3.57 6.03 -9.29
C GLY A 153 -2.37 6.47 -10.13
N ASP A 154 -2.41 7.65 -10.76
CA ASP A 154 -1.34 8.13 -11.62
C ASP A 154 -0.16 8.65 -10.80
N ASN A 155 1.07 8.28 -11.19
CA ASN A 155 2.31 8.88 -10.69
C ASN A 155 2.71 10.01 -11.62
N ILE A 156 2.87 11.20 -11.08
CA ILE A 156 3.04 12.42 -11.87
C ILE A 156 4.12 13.33 -11.31
N GLY A 157 4.76 14.07 -12.22
CA GLY A 157 5.44 15.32 -11.93
C GLY A 157 4.56 16.47 -12.40
N PHE A 158 4.52 17.57 -11.68
CA PHE A 158 3.71 18.70 -12.07
C PHE A 158 4.37 20.01 -11.69
N ASN A 159 4.21 21.00 -12.58
CA ASN A 159 4.77 22.33 -12.37
C ASN A 159 3.77 23.18 -11.59
N LEU A 160 4.23 23.85 -10.53
CA LEU A 160 3.44 24.77 -9.71
C LEU A 160 3.83 26.23 -9.95
N ARG A 161 2.81 27.07 -10.09
CA ARG A 161 2.93 28.51 -10.02
C ARG A 161 2.53 28.99 -8.63
N GLY A 162 3.27 29.94 -8.07
CA GLY A 162 2.95 30.55 -6.77
C GLY A 162 3.44 29.81 -5.53
N VAL A 163 4.06 28.63 -5.69
CA VAL A 163 4.67 27.85 -4.61
C VAL A 163 6.17 27.76 -4.84
N GLU A 164 6.96 28.19 -3.86
CA GLU A 164 8.40 28.05 -3.89
C GLU A 164 8.83 26.72 -3.26
N LYS A 165 10.02 26.22 -3.63
CA LYS A 165 10.56 24.97 -3.08
C LYS A 165 10.63 24.94 -1.54
N LYS A 166 10.80 26.10 -0.91
CA LYS A 166 10.83 26.23 0.56
C LYS A 166 9.47 25.99 1.24
N ASP A 167 8.37 26.18 0.51
CA ASP A 167 6.99 26.12 1.02
C ASP A 167 6.39 24.72 0.89
N ILE A 168 7.10 23.79 0.23
CA ILE A 168 6.63 22.43 -0.03
C ILE A 168 7.77 21.44 0.18
N LYS A 169 7.48 20.33 0.84
CA LYS A 169 8.45 19.27 1.12
C LYS A 169 7.82 17.89 1.01
N ARG A 170 8.67 16.88 1.01
CA ARG A 170 8.23 15.48 1.10
C ARG A 170 7.34 15.27 2.33
N GLY A 171 6.21 14.60 2.14
CA GLY A 171 5.23 14.31 3.19
C GLY A 171 4.10 15.32 3.28
N ASP A 172 4.22 16.49 2.65
CA ASP A 172 3.10 17.41 2.50
C ASP A 172 2.04 16.82 1.56
N VAL A 173 0.81 17.28 1.68
CA VAL A 173 -0.30 16.82 0.84
C VAL A 173 -0.91 18.00 0.10
N LEU A 174 -1.04 17.86 -1.20
CA LEU A 174 -1.72 18.82 -2.06
C LEU A 174 -3.20 18.46 -2.16
N GLY A 175 -4.05 19.48 -2.11
CA GLY A 175 -5.49 19.37 -2.30
C GLY A 175 -6.07 20.62 -2.94
N THR A 176 -7.41 20.70 -3.08
CA THR A 176 -8.11 21.89 -3.57
C THR A 176 -8.40 22.84 -2.42
N PRO A 177 -8.49 24.17 -2.68
CA PRO A 177 -8.86 25.16 -1.67
C PRO A 177 -10.24 24.92 -1.05
N ASP A 178 -11.20 24.41 -1.82
CA ASP A 178 -12.56 24.12 -1.34
C ASP A 178 -12.60 22.91 -0.39
N SER A 179 -11.63 22.02 -0.49
CA SER A 179 -11.48 20.86 0.37
C SER A 179 -10.00 20.61 0.69
N PRO A 180 -9.40 21.43 1.56
CA PRO A 180 -7.99 21.30 1.89
C PRO A 180 -7.73 19.99 2.67
N PRO A 181 -6.52 19.39 2.56
CA PRO A 181 -6.12 18.28 3.41
C PRO A 181 -6.15 18.66 4.88
N ASN A 182 -6.70 17.80 5.72
CA ASN A 182 -6.73 18.02 7.17
C ASN A 182 -5.33 17.87 7.76
N VAL A 183 -4.99 18.81 8.65
CA VAL A 183 -3.77 18.73 9.46
C VAL A 183 -4.17 18.35 10.87
N ALA A 184 -3.83 17.13 11.27
CA ALA A 184 -4.13 16.63 12.61
C ALA A 184 -2.89 16.72 13.49
N LYS A 185 -3.05 17.28 14.70
CA LYS A 185 -2.05 17.23 15.77
C LYS A 185 -2.16 15.94 16.57
N GLU A 186 -3.39 15.44 16.70
CA GLU A 186 -3.74 14.21 17.43
C GLU A 186 -4.78 13.44 16.62
N PHE A 187 -4.74 12.13 16.70
CA PHE A 187 -5.71 11.26 16.05
C PHE A 187 -5.85 9.94 16.82
N LYS A 188 -6.96 9.25 16.60
CA LYS A 188 -7.17 7.88 17.07
C LYS A 188 -6.93 6.91 15.92
N ALA A 189 -6.19 5.85 16.17
CA ALA A 189 -5.91 4.82 15.19
C ALA A 189 -6.06 3.43 15.80
N GLN A 190 -6.51 2.49 14.98
CA GLN A 190 -6.41 1.06 15.30
C GLN A 190 -5.04 0.59 14.81
N ILE A 191 -4.27 -0.02 15.70
CA ILE A 191 -2.95 -0.58 15.39
C ILE A 191 -2.99 -2.10 15.49
N ILE A 192 -2.26 -2.77 14.61
CA ILE A 192 -2.01 -4.21 14.65
C ILE A 192 -0.52 -4.40 14.90
N VAL A 193 -0.18 -4.95 16.06
CA VAL A 193 1.21 -5.23 16.41
C VAL A 193 1.59 -6.57 15.81
N ILE A 194 2.46 -6.56 14.79
CA ILE A 194 2.94 -7.79 14.13
C ILE A 194 4.09 -8.39 14.94
N HIS A 195 5.05 -7.55 15.35
CA HIS A 195 6.19 -7.95 16.17
C HIS A 195 6.72 -6.73 16.93
N HIS A 196 6.97 -6.89 18.22
CA HIS A 196 7.65 -5.91 19.05
C HIS A 196 8.46 -6.65 20.12
N PRO A 197 9.73 -6.29 20.38
CA PRO A 197 10.58 -7.02 21.32
C PRO A 197 10.17 -6.84 22.78
N THR A 198 9.45 -5.77 23.09
CA THR A 198 9.00 -5.42 24.45
C THR A 198 7.53 -4.99 24.45
N ALA A 199 6.98 -4.68 25.63
CA ALA A 199 5.65 -4.11 25.72
C ALA A 199 5.61 -2.69 25.16
N ILE A 200 4.50 -2.34 24.49
CA ILE A 200 4.20 -0.98 24.03
C ILE A 200 3.39 -0.29 25.13
N ALA A 201 3.84 0.86 25.61
CA ALA A 201 3.20 1.64 26.67
C ALA A 201 2.98 3.10 26.22
N PRO A 202 2.11 3.87 26.89
CA PRO A 202 2.03 5.31 26.72
C PRO A 202 3.41 5.96 26.87
N GLY A 203 3.73 6.93 26.01
CA GLY A 203 5.05 7.53 25.88
C GLY A 203 5.95 6.89 24.82
N TYR A 204 5.60 5.72 24.31
CA TYR A 204 6.32 5.13 23.18
C TYR A 204 6.16 5.98 21.92
N THR A 205 7.28 6.34 21.29
CA THR A 205 7.33 7.30 20.17
C THR A 205 7.96 6.65 18.93
N PRO A 206 7.22 5.82 18.18
CA PRO A 206 7.70 5.25 16.93
C PRO A 206 7.70 6.28 15.80
N VAL A 207 8.47 6.02 14.76
CA VAL A 207 8.34 6.72 13.49
C VAL A 207 7.13 6.15 12.74
N MET A 208 6.13 6.99 12.53
CA MET A 208 4.95 6.66 11.75
C MET A 208 5.18 7.06 10.28
N HIS A 209 4.85 6.17 9.37
CA HIS A 209 4.81 6.41 7.94
C HIS A 209 3.36 6.51 7.48
N ALA A 210 2.98 7.66 6.92
CA ALA A 210 1.66 7.88 6.31
C ALA A 210 1.87 8.36 4.87
N HIS A 211 1.62 7.50 3.89
CA HIS A 211 2.02 7.72 2.49
C HIS A 211 3.51 8.07 2.40
N THR A 212 3.81 9.30 2.05
CA THR A 212 5.19 9.82 1.90
C THR A 212 5.72 10.51 3.15
N ALA A 213 4.85 10.81 4.12
CA ALA A 213 5.23 11.46 5.37
C ALA A 213 5.89 10.47 6.34
N GLN A 214 6.92 10.95 7.05
CA GLN A 214 7.62 10.26 8.12
C GLN A 214 7.64 11.18 9.34
N VAL A 215 6.88 10.80 10.36
CA VAL A 215 6.68 11.65 11.55
C VAL A 215 6.82 10.80 12.82
N ALA A 216 7.55 11.30 13.81
CA ALA A 216 7.55 10.72 15.14
C ALA A 216 6.18 10.93 15.78
N ALA A 217 5.51 9.86 16.18
CA ALA A 217 4.18 9.90 16.77
C ALA A 217 4.21 9.26 18.16
N THR A 218 3.91 10.03 19.19
CA THR A 218 3.88 9.54 20.56
C THR A 218 2.51 8.92 20.86
N ILE A 219 2.50 7.69 21.32
CA ILE A 219 1.28 7.05 21.84
C ILE A 219 0.98 7.65 23.20
N THR A 220 -0.10 8.43 23.30
CA THR A 220 -0.51 9.09 24.55
C THR A 220 -1.37 8.20 25.43
N ALA A 221 -2.25 7.41 24.82
CA ALA A 221 -3.14 6.50 25.54
C ALA A 221 -3.59 5.34 24.64
N PHE A 222 -3.96 4.24 25.25
CA PHE A 222 -4.70 3.15 24.61
C PHE A 222 -6.16 3.24 25.07
N ASN A 223 -7.09 3.30 24.14
CA ASN A 223 -8.51 3.45 24.46
C ASN A 223 -9.19 2.10 24.68
N ALA A 224 -8.79 1.09 23.91
CA ALA A 224 -9.35 -0.26 24.00
C ALA A 224 -8.41 -1.30 23.39
N LYS A 225 -8.55 -2.55 23.81
CA LYS A 225 -7.97 -3.71 23.19
C LYS A 225 -9.02 -4.39 22.32
N ILE A 226 -8.70 -4.65 21.06
CA ILE A 226 -9.59 -5.31 20.13
C ILE A 226 -9.17 -6.77 19.99
N ASN A 227 -10.10 -7.70 20.23
CA ASN A 227 -9.87 -9.12 19.96
C ASN A 227 -9.88 -9.35 18.44
N PRO A 228 -8.77 -9.81 17.83
CA PRO A 228 -8.68 -9.93 16.38
C PRO A 228 -9.60 -11.02 15.80
N ALA A 229 -10.03 -11.99 16.61
CA ALA A 229 -10.90 -13.08 16.17
C ALA A 229 -12.38 -12.72 16.21
N THR A 230 -12.82 -11.95 17.21
CA THR A 230 -14.22 -11.63 17.45
C THR A 230 -14.59 -10.18 17.10
N GLY A 231 -13.60 -9.29 16.99
CA GLY A 231 -13.83 -7.85 16.85
C GLY A 231 -14.34 -7.17 18.12
N ALA A 232 -14.52 -7.92 19.21
CA ALA A 232 -14.98 -7.36 20.48
C ALA A 232 -13.91 -6.42 21.07
N THR A 233 -14.36 -5.31 21.67
CA THR A 233 -13.53 -4.35 22.38
C THR A 233 -13.60 -4.58 23.87
N ASP A 234 -12.46 -4.77 24.51
CA ASP A 234 -12.33 -4.78 25.97
C ASP A 234 -12.08 -3.34 26.44
N GLU A 235 -13.05 -2.71 27.10
CA GLU A 235 -12.97 -1.32 27.57
C GLU A 235 -12.07 -1.12 28.81
N ALA A 236 -11.74 -2.17 29.52
CA ALA A 236 -10.94 -2.08 30.74
C ALA A 236 -9.49 -2.49 30.47
N VAL A 237 -8.65 -1.56 30.08
CA VAL A 237 -7.21 -1.82 30.07
C VAL A 237 -6.52 -0.93 31.11
N SER A 238 -6.47 -1.44 32.34
CA SER A 238 -5.46 -1.04 33.31
C SER A 238 -4.13 -1.66 32.84
N TYR A 239 -3.17 -0.83 32.46
CA TYR A 239 -1.95 -1.25 31.77
C TYR A 239 -0.93 -1.88 32.71
N THR A 240 -0.92 -3.17 32.75
CA THR A 240 0.27 -3.95 33.07
C THR A 240 0.38 -5.07 32.04
N HIS A 241 1.33 -4.94 31.12
CA HIS A 241 1.77 -5.95 30.15
C HIS A 241 0.76 -6.33 29.05
N LEU A 242 0.88 -5.70 27.86
CA LEU A 242 0.52 -6.33 26.61
C LEU A 242 1.57 -7.42 26.31
N THR A 243 1.36 -8.63 26.85
CA THR A 243 2.07 -9.80 26.36
C THR A 243 1.51 -10.15 24.99
N LEU A 244 2.30 -9.93 23.95
CA LEU A 244 2.02 -10.50 22.63
C LEU A 244 2.04 -12.03 22.75
N PRO A 245 1.10 -12.76 22.13
CA PRO A 245 1.26 -14.19 21.98
C PRO A 245 2.54 -14.43 21.18
N THR A 246 3.56 -14.93 21.85
CA THR A 246 4.77 -15.45 21.21
C THR A 246 4.38 -16.75 20.52
N ASN A 247 3.98 -16.69 19.26
CA ASN A 247 4.11 -17.86 18.41
C ASN A 247 5.61 -18.02 18.10
N ARG A 248 6.31 -18.63 19.05
CA ARG A 248 7.50 -19.42 18.74
C ARG A 248 6.97 -20.75 18.25
N GLU A 249 7.01 -20.97 16.94
CA GLU A 249 7.31 -22.26 16.36
C GLU A 249 8.05 -22.03 15.05
N VAL A 250 9.15 -22.71 14.98
CA VAL A 250 10.27 -22.77 14.04
C VAL A 250 9.85 -22.89 12.58
#